data_50ea7fdfff0db9d68cc448e38a8881f2
#
_entry.id   50ea7fdfff0db9d68cc448e38a8881f2
#
_cell.length_a   1.000
_cell.length_b   1.000
_cell.length_c   1.000
_cell.angle_alpha   90.00
_cell.angle_beta   90.00
_cell.angle_gamma   90.00
#
_symmetry.space_group_name_H-M   'P 1'
#
loop_
_entity.id
_entity.type
_entity.pdbx_description
1 polymer ?
#
loop_
_entity_poly.entity_id
_entity_poly.type
_entity_poly.pdbx_seq_one_letter_code
_entity_poly.pdbx_strand_id
1 'polypeptide(L)'
;PHGITLFISADCSVSAAAFAEMRKLLDAAPLRVIHGMEICYDHALLPQSGEQQKTWAACLVQLRDAYFAKDYQTYVMLHARVRRGLKEIPERHLTHVSNFLSCLFDREVSNSGEEILQALQIGEQDLLRRQPTIDRTDSVMNYIEHHYCEELSIAELAVMFDLTPNYLSSLLKSRKNIKFTDYLTALRLRKAKELLLSTDLSVKEI
;
A
#
# COMPACT_ATOMS: atom_id res chain seq x y z
N PRO A 1 16.55 5.47 -17.16
CA PRO A 1 17.96 5.55 -16.79
C PRO A 1 18.08 5.29 -15.31
N HIS A 2 18.75 4.19 -14.96
CA HIS A 2 19.00 3.85 -13.56
C HIS A 2 20.19 4.67 -13.09
N GLY A 3 19.93 5.83 -12.46
CA GLY A 3 20.98 6.62 -11.84
C GLY A 3 21.60 5.87 -10.67
N ILE A 4 22.91 5.76 -10.65
CA ILE A 4 23.66 5.21 -9.52
C ILE A 4 24.04 6.38 -8.63
N THR A 5 23.60 6.36 -7.37
CA THR A 5 24.03 7.31 -6.36
C THR A 5 25.20 6.69 -5.60
N LEU A 6 26.35 7.32 -5.64
CA LEU A 6 27.57 6.87 -4.97
C LEU A 6 27.74 7.66 -3.66
N PHE A 7 27.91 6.95 -2.57
CA PHE A 7 28.32 7.51 -1.29
C PHE A 7 29.76 7.15 -1.03
N ILE A 8 30.61 8.15 -0.80
CA ILE A 8 32.02 7.98 -0.53
C ILE A 8 32.25 8.20 0.96
N SER A 9 32.79 7.22 1.65
CA SER A 9 33.22 7.36 3.05
C SER A 9 34.62 7.97 3.12
N ALA A 10 34.91 8.65 4.23
CA ALA A 10 36.27 8.98 4.58
C ALA A 10 37.12 7.71 4.78
N ASP A 11 38.45 7.81 4.60
CA ASP A 11 39.38 6.69 4.76
C ASP A 11 39.20 5.99 6.11
N CYS A 12 38.63 4.82 6.12
CA CYS A 12 38.46 4.00 7.32
C CYS A 12 39.24 2.71 7.18
N SER A 13 40.13 2.44 8.09
CA SER A 13 40.68 1.09 8.29
C SER A 13 39.57 0.12 8.64
N VAL A 14 39.63 -1.13 8.17
CA VAL A 14 38.62 -2.18 8.39
C VAL A 14 38.42 -2.39 9.89
N SER A 15 37.44 -1.70 10.47
CA SER A 15 37.19 -1.71 11.90
C SER A 15 35.70 -1.36 12.17
N ALA A 16 35.28 -1.40 13.43
CA ALA A 16 33.97 -0.95 13.87
C ALA A 16 33.62 0.48 13.39
N ALA A 17 34.64 1.32 13.16
CA ALA A 17 34.48 2.67 12.60
C ALA A 17 33.94 2.65 11.17
N ALA A 18 34.40 1.72 10.33
CA ALA A 18 33.92 1.57 8.93
C ALA A 18 32.42 1.21 8.89
N PHE A 19 31.97 0.34 9.80
CA PHE A 19 30.53 0.00 9.91
C PHE A 19 29.71 1.19 10.38
N ALA A 20 30.23 1.99 11.31
CA ALA A 20 29.54 3.19 11.80
C ALA A 20 29.39 4.23 10.69
N GLU A 21 30.45 4.44 9.87
CA GLU A 21 30.43 5.33 8.71
C GLU A 21 29.44 4.84 7.63
N MET A 22 29.50 3.55 7.29
CA MET A 22 28.57 2.96 6.33
C MET A 22 27.12 3.11 6.79
N ARG A 23 26.87 2.96 8.08
CA ARG A 23 25.53 3.17 8.65
C ARG A 23 25.06 4.61 8.51
N LYS A 24 25.92 5.59 8.78
CA LYS A 24 25.60 7.02 8.55
C LYS A 24 25.24 7.32 7.10
N LEU A 25 25.99 6.73 6.15
CA LEU A 25 25.74 6.88 4.72
C LEU A 25 24.39 6.25 4.33
N LEU A 26 24.08 5.07 4.86
CA LEU A 26 22.81 4.39 4.64
C LEU A 26 21.63 5.20 5.23
N ASP A 27 21.80 5.75 6.42
CA ASP A 27 20.79 6.61 7.07
C ASP A 27 20.59 7.93 6.30
N ALA A 28 21.62 8.42 5.61
CA ALA A 28 21.52 9.60 4.76
C ALA A 28 21.00 9.30 3.34
N ALA A 29 20.98 8.05 2.91
CA ALA A 29 20.58 7.67 1.55
C ALA A 29 19.19 8.18 1.13
N PRO A 30 18.16 8.23 2.01
CA PRO A 30 16.87 8.80 1.66
C PRO A 30 16.93 10.29 1.30
N LEU A 31 17.90 11.04 1.85
CA LEU A 31 18.03 12.49 1.61
C LEU A 31 18.27 12.85 0.15
N ARG A 32 18.76 11.92 -0.67
CA ARG A 32 18.92 12.10 -2.12
C ARG A 32 17.63 12.52 -2.83
N VAL A 33 16.47 12.14 -2.28
CA VAL A 33 15.17 12.53 -2.83
C VAL A 33 14.92 14.03 -2.69
N ILE A 34 15.51 14.66 -1.66
CA ILE A 34 15.37 16.08 -1.37
C ILE A 34 16.51 16.90 -1.98
N HIS A 35 17.72 16.35 -2.03
CA HIS A 35 18.93 17.08 -2.44
C HIS A 35 19.39 16.78 -3.87
N GLY A 36 18.74 15.82 -4.55
CA GLY A 36 19.05 15.39 -5.92
C GLY A 36 19.58 13.97 -6.00
N MET A 37 19.19 13.28 -7.06
CA MET A 37 19.46 11.85 -7.25
C MET A 37 20.76 11.55 -8.04
N GLU A 38 21.36 12.56 -8.66
CA GLU A 38 22.48 12.40 -9.58
C GLU A 38 23.83 12.78 -8.94
N ILE A 39 23.84 13.10 -7.65
CA ILE A 39 25.02 13.66 -6.98
C ILE A 39 25.77 12.55 -6.26
N CYS A 40 27.11 12.59 -6.41
CA CYS A 40 28.03 11.85 -5.57
C CYS A 40 28.11 12.55 -4.21
N TYR A 41 27.74 11.86 -3.15
CA TYR A 41 27.81 12.40 -1.80
C TYR A 41 29.11 11.95 -1.12
N ASP A 42 29.97 12.91 -0.84
CA ASP A 42 31.07 12.72 0.11
C ASP A 42 30.52 12.81 1.53
N HIS A 43 30.98 11.96 2.43
CA HIS A 43 30.61 11.98 3.84
C HIS A 43 30.82 13.37 4.49
N ALA A 44 31.92 14.05 4.12
CA ALA A 44 32.23 15.38 4.62
C ALA A 44 31.26 16.49 4.10
N LEU A 45 30.57 16.21 2.98
CA LEU A 45 29.67 17.14 2.31
C LEU A 45 28.20 16.72 2.45
N LEU A 46 27.90 15.71 3.28
CA LEU A 46 26.52 15.32 3.53
C LEU A 46 25.68 16.52 3.99
N PRO A 47 24.55 16.79 3.33
CA PRO A 47 23.71 17.91 3.73
C PRO A 47 23.30 17.76 5.19
N GLN A 48 23.54 18.81 5.98
CA GLN A 48 23.04 18.86 7.36
C GLN A 48 21.52 19.08 7.30
N SER A 49 20.78 18.00 7.26
CA SER A 49 19.33 18.02 7.28
C SER A 49 18.82 17.71 8.68
N GLY A 50 17.82 18.48 9.12
CA GLY A 50 17.15 18.18 10.38
C GLY A 50 16.50 16.79 10.39
N GLU A 51 16.28 16.23 11.56
CA GLU A 51 15.66 14.90 11.73
C GLU A 51 14.28 14.81 11.05
N GLN A 52 13.55 15.93 11.00
CA GLN A 52 12.26 16.02 10.31
C GLN A 52 12.39 15.78 8.79
N GLN A 53 13.41 16.41 8.16
CA GLN A 53 13.68 16.21 6.72
C GLN A 53 14.14 14.79 6.41
N LYS A 54 14.96 14.20 7.27
CA LYS A 54 15.39 12.79 7.14
C LYS A 54 14.18 11.84 7.21
N THR A 55 13.34 12.03 8.21
CA THR A 55 12.12 11.22 8.37
C THR A 55 11.17 11.37 7.19
N TRP A 56 11.02 12.59 6.68
CA TRP A 56 10.16 12.85 5.53
C TRP A 56 10.72 12.25 4.24
N ALA A 57 12.03 12.37 4.00
CA ALA A 57 12.70 11.73 2.88
C ALA A 57 12.59 10.20 2.93
N ALA A 58 12.75 9.61 4.11
CA ALA A 58 12.54 8.18 4.31
C ALA A 58 11.09 7.76 3.99
N CYS A 59 10.09 8.57 4.35
CA CYS A 59 8.70 8.32 3.98
C CYS A 59 8.49 8.32 2.46
N LEU A 60 9.15 9.18 1.69
CA LEU A 60 9.09 9.18 0.22
C LEU A 60 9.69 7.91 -0.39
N VAL A 61 10.83 7.46 0.13
CA VAL A 61 11.46 6.22 -0.32
C VAL A 61 10.56 5.02 -0.01
N GLN A 62 10.02 4.94 1.20
CA GLN A 62 9.08 3.88 1.59
C GLN A 62 7.79 3.92 0.75
N LEU A 63 7.29 5.11 0.41
CA LEU A 63 6.12 5.29 -0.45
C LEU A 63 6.38 4.73 -1.86
N ARG A 64 7.57 4.97 -2.42
CA ARG A 64 8.00 4.34 -3.67
C ARG A 64 7.98 2.82 -3.55
N ASP A 65 8.55 2.28 -2.48
CA ASP A 65 8.63 0.83 -2.27
C ASP A 65 7.23 0.21 -2.13
N ALA A 66 6.33 0.87 -1.41
CA ALA A 66 4.92 0.48 -1.31
C ALA A 66 4.21 0.53 -2.67
N TYR A 67 4.50 1.56 -3.51
CA TYR A 67 3.93 1.66 -4.84
C TYR A 67 4.35 0.49 -5.75
N PHE A 68 5.64 0.14 -5.77
CA PHE A 68 6.12 -0.99 -6.57
C PHE A 68 5.67 -2.34 -6.01
N ALA A 69 5.55 -2.47 -4.69
CA ALA A 69 5.01 -3.66 -4.03
C ALA A 69 3.49 -3.81 -4.20
N LYS A 70 2.80 -2.79 -4.75
CA LYS A 70 1.34 -2.69 -4.85
C LYS A 70 0.63 -2.74 -3.49
N ASP A 71 1.31 -2.31 -2.44
CA ASP A 71 0.77 -2.24 -1.09
C ASP A 71 0.01 -0.92 -0.89
N TYR A 72 -1.29 -0.97 -1.19
CA TYR A 72 -2.18 0.18 -1.09
C TYR A 72 -2.28 0.73 0.34
N GLN A 73 -2.36 -0.14 1.34
CA GLN A 73 -2.54 0.25 2.74
C GLN A 73 -1.34 1.06 3.24
N THR A 74 -0.15 0.53 3.02
CA THR A 74 1.10 1.22 3.37
C THR A 74 1.26 2.52 2.59
N TYR A 75 0.91 2.53 1.30
CA TYR A 75 0.97 3.73 0.45
C TYR A 75 0.09 4.85 1.00
N VAL A 76 -1.18 4.58 1.34
CA VAL A 76 -2.12 5.59 1.88
C VAL A 76 -1.63 6.17 3.20
N MET A 77 -1.10 5.34 4.09
CA MET A 77 -0.52 5.83 5.35
C MET A 77 0.66 6.75 5.11
N LEU A 78 1.56 6.38 4.21
CA LEU A 78 2.74 7.17 3.88
C LEU A 78 2.38 8.44 3.12
N HIS A 79 1.41 8.38 2.18
CA HIS A 79 0.87 9.56 1.49
C HIS A 79 0.37 10.61 2.49
N ALA A 80 -0.41 10.21 3.50
CA ALA A 80 -0.88 11.12 4.54
C ALA A 80 0.26 11.76 5.35
N ARG A 81 1.36 11.03 5.58
CA ARG A 81 2.57 11.55 6.24
C ARG A 81 3.32 12.54 5.36
N VAL A 82 3.54 12.18 4.10
CA VAL A 82 4.22 13.04 3.11
C VAL A 82 3.45 14.34 2.92
N ARG A 83 2.12 14.27 2.79
CA ARG A 83 1.25 15.45 2.66
C ARG A 83 1.39 16.42 3.84
N ARG A 84 1.47 15.91 5.06
CA ARG A 84 1.64 16.77 6.26
C ARG A 84 2.99 17.46 6.28
N GLY A 85 4.05 16.72 5.97
CA GLY A 85 5.40 17.27 5.99
C GLY A 85 5.75 18.17 4.81
N LEU A 86 5.00 18.10 3.70
CA LEU A 86 5.29 18.90 2.49
C LEU A 86 5.28 20.41 2.76
N LYS A 87 4.45 20.88 3.69
CA LYS A 87 4.37 22.29 4.07
C LYS A 87 5.63 22.81 4.77
N GLU A 88 6.44 21.92 5.33
CA GLU A 88 7.66 22.23 6.07
C GLU A 88 8.91 22.13 5.19
N ILE A 89 8.76 21.65 3.96
CA ILE A 89 9.87 21.48 3.01
C ILE A 89 10.12 22.80 2.27
N PRO A 90 11.35 23.32 2.30
CA PRO A 90 11.72 24.51 1.54
C PRO A 90 11.48 24.32 0.03
N GLU A 91 11.02 25.37 -0.65
CA GLU A 91 10.72 25.35 -2.10
C GLU A 91 11.88 24.85 -2.96
N ARG A 92 13.13 25.18 -2.56
CA ARG A 92 14.35 24.71 -3.26
C ARG A 92 14.45 23.18 -3.38
N HIS A 93 13.77 22.44 -2.51
CA HIS A 93 13.77 20.97 -2.53
C HIS A 93 12.62 20.39 -3.35
N LEU A 94 11.59 21.19 -3.66
CA LEU A 94 10.42 20.71 -4.40
C LEU A 94 10.78 20.22 -5.80
N THR A 95 11.77 20.86 -6.45
CA THR A 95 12.25 20.42 -7.78
C THR A 95 12.81 19.00 -7.74
N HIS A 96 13.55 18.62 -6.70
CA HIS A 96 14.07 17.27 -6.59
C HIS A 96 12.98 16.26 -6.27
N VAL A 97 12.03 16.64 -5.44
CA VAL A 97 10.87 15.83 -5.10
C VAL A 97 9.98 15.62 -6.34
N SER A 98 9.72 16.66 -7.12
CA SER A 98 8.94 16.55 -8.35
C SER A 98 9.63 15.64 -9.37
N ASN A 99 10.94 15.76 -9.56
CA ASN A 99 11.73 14.87 -10.40
C ASN A 99 11.67 13.41 -9.93
N PHE A 100 11.77 13.19 -8.62
CA PHE A 100 11.61 11.85 -8.05
C PHE A 100 10.23 11.25 -8.35
N LEU A 101 9.16 12.02 -8.16
CA LEU A 101 7.79 11.58 -8.44
C LEU A 101 7.54 11.43 -9.94
N SER A 102 8.15 12.26 -10.77
CA SER A 102 8.09 12.14 -12.22
C SER A 102 8.67 10.80 -12.69
N CYS A 103 9.82 10.43 -12.14
CA CYS A 103 10.43 9.12 -12.39
C CYS A 103 9.60 7.96 -11.81
N LEU A 104 8.96 8.15 -10.66
CA LEU A 104 8.17 7.12 -10.01
C LEU A 104 6.90 6.79 -10.79
N PHE A 105 6.21 7.81 -11.28
CA PHE A 105 4.90 7.67 -11.93
C PHE A 105 4.98 7.73 -13.47
N ASP A 106 6.19 7.84 -14.04
CA ASP A 106 6.42 7.97 -15.49
C ASP A 106 5.58 9.10 -16.12
N ARG A 107 5.61 10.28 -15.49
CA ARG A 107 4.86 11.46 -15.90
C ARG A 107 5.52 12.75 -15.41
N GLU A 108 5.32 13.84 -16.13
CA GLU A 108 5.77 15.15 -15.67
C GLU A 108 4.99 15.59 -14.43
N VAL A 109 5.74 16.01 -13.40
CA VAL A 109 5.24 16.63 -12.18
C VAL A 109 5.99 17.93 -12.00
N SER A 110 5.30 19.06 -11.98
CA SER A 110 5.98 20.34 -11.78
C SER A 110 6.37 20.53 -10.30
N ASN A 111 7.25 21.50 -10.05
CA ASN A 111 7.84 21.77 -8.74
C ASN A 111 6.92 22.56 -7.80
N SER A 112 5.62 22.51 -8.01
CA SER A 112 4.63 23.09 -7.12
C SER A 112 4.15 22.08 -6.07
N GLY A 113 3.96 22.52 -4.84
CA GLY A 113 3.45 21.65 -3.78
C GLY A 113 2.07 21.06 -4.10
N GLU A 114 1.25 21.78 -4.85
CA GLU A 114 -0.08 21.34 -5.26
C GLU A 114 0.00 20.19 -6.28
N GLU A 115 0.87 20.31 -7.29
CA GLU A 115 1.06 19.24 -8.26
C GLU A 115 1.75 18.00 -7.69
N ILE A 116 2.66 18.18 -6.74
CA ILE A 116 3.23 17.06 -5.98
C ILE A 116 2.12 16.29 -5.24
N LEU A 117 1.19 16.99 -4.59
CA LEU A 117 0.05 16.35 -3.93
C LEU A 117 -0.88 15.65 -4.91
N GLN A 118 -1.14 16.28 -6.05
CA GLN A 118 -1.94 15.68 -7.12
C GLN A 118 -1.29 14.42 -7.70
N ALA A 119 0.03 14.44 -7.91
CA ALA A 119 0.77 13.27 -8.37
C ALA A 119 0.69 12.10 -7.38
N LEU A 120 0.82 12.38 -6.09
CA LEU A 120 0.66 11.38 -5.03
C LEU A 120 -0.76 10.80 -5.00
N GLN A 121 -1.78 11.63 -5.18
CA GLN A 121 -3.17 11.19 -5.24
C GLN A 121 -3.45 10.33 -6.47
N ILE A 122 -2.85 10.65 -7.61
CA ILE A 122 -2.96 9.82 -8.82
C ILE A 122 -2.29 8.47 -8.61
N GLY A 123 -1.11 8.43 -7.95
CA GLY A 123 -0.46 7.18 -7.57
C GLY A 123 -1.34 6.31 -6.66
N GLU A 124 -2.05 6.92 -5.72
CA GLU A 124 -3.02 6.23 -4.88
C GLU A 124 -4.18 5.64 -5.69
N GLN A 125 -4.75 6.41 -6.61
CA GLN A 125 -5.83 5.94 -7.49
C GLN A 125 -5.36 4.84 -8.44
N ASP A 126 -4.12 4.94 -8.94
CA ASP A 126 -3.54 3.92 -9.79
C ASP A 126 -3.35 2.60 -9.04
N LEU A 127 -2.83 2.65 -7.81
CA LEU A 127 -2.76 1.49 -6.94
C LEU A 127 -4.14 0.90 -6.64
N LEU A 128 -5.13 1.74 -6.38
CA LEU A 128 -6.51 1.29 -6.15
C LEU A 128 -7.08 0.57 -7.38
N ARG A 129 -6.75 1.04 -8.59
CA ARG A 129 -7.16 0.39 -9.85
C ARG A 129 -6.40 -0.90 -10.13
N ARG A 130 -5.11 -0.93 -9.78
CA ARG A 130 -4.22 -2.09 -9.96
C ARG A 130 -4.31 -3.08 -8.82
N GLN A 131 -4.88 -2.71 -7.68
CA GLN A 131 -5.23 -3.74 -6.74
C GLN A 131 -6.01 -4.78 -7.54
N PRO A 132 -5.54 -6.06 -7.57
CA PRO A 132 -6.47 -7.11 -7.90
C PRO A 132 -7.61 -6.76 -6.98
N THR A 133 -8.77 -6.51 -7.53
CA THR A 133 -9.97 -6.47 -6.72
C THR A 133 -9.75 -7.60 -5.73
N ILE A 134 -9.37 -7.26 -4.45
CA ILE A 134 -9.62 -8.20 -3.37
C ILE A 134 -11.03 -8.53 -3.70
N ASP A 135 -11.17 -9.70 -4.28
CA ASP A 135 -12.31 -9.96 -5.13
C ASP A 135 -13.44 -9.67 -4.18
N ARG A 136 -14.17 -8.58 -4.41
CA ARG A 136 -15.29 -8.22 -3.52
C ARG A 136 -16.14 -9.45 -3.35
N THR A 137 -16.03 -10.36 -4.33
CA THR A 137 -16.55 -11.71 -4.29
C THR A 137 -15.90 -12.55 -3.20
N ASP A 138 -14.57 -12.57 -3.10
CA ASP A 138 -13.89 -13.37 -2.06
C ASP A 138 -14.17 -12.82 -0.66
N SER A 139 -14.26 -11.49 -0.51
CA SER A 139 -14.67 -10.86 0.74
C SER A 139 -16.12 -11.18 1.09
N VAL A 140 -17.04 -11.12 0.12
CA VAL A 140 -18.45 -11.52 0.31
C VAL A 140 -18.56 -13.01 0.61
N MET A 141 -17.83 -13.85 -0.12
CA MET A 141 -17.83 -15.30 0.10
C MET A 141 -17.31 -15.66 1.49
N ASN A 142 -16.20 -15.05 1.90
CA ASN A 142 -15.62 -15.24 3.23
C ASN A 142 -16.60 -14.78 4.33
N TYR A 143 -17.29 -13.65 4.13
CA TYR A 143 -18.33 -13.20 5.05
C TYR A 143 -19.47 -14.22 5.16
N ILE A 144 -20.00 -14.71 4.03
CA ILE A 144 -21.05 -15.74 4.01
C ILE A 144 -20.60 -17.01 4.73
N GLU A 145 -19.34 -17.42 4.53
CA GLU A 145 -18.78 -18.62 5.16
C GLU A 145 -18.61 -18.50 6.69
N HIS A 146 -18.50 -17.29 7.23
CA HIS A 146 -18.42 -17.06 8.67
C HIS A 146 -19.76 -16.76 9.34
N HIS A 147 -20.74 -16.27 8.55
CA HIS A 147 -22.05 -15.83 9.05
C HIS A 147 -23.21 -16.68 8.53
N TYR A 148 -22.95 -17.88 8.02
CA TYR A 148 -23.98 -18.74 7.41
C TYR A 148 -25.12 -19.13 8.34
N CYS A 149 -24.94 -19.07 9.66
CA CYS A 149 -25.98 -19.34 10.67
C CYS A 149 -26.97 -18.19 10.80
N GLU A 150 -26.62 -16.98 10.34
CA GLU A 150 -27.45 -15.79 10.43
C GLU A 150 -28.44 -15.70 9.26
N GLU A 151 -29.49 -14.88 9.42
CA GLU A 151 -30.36 -14.55 8.29
C GLU A 151 -29.61 -13.62 7.34
N LEU A 152 -29.15 -14.17 6.21
CA LEU A 152 -28.43 -13.42 5.18
C LEU A 152 -29.29 -13.23 3.95
N SER A 153 -29.46 -11.97 3.54
CA SER A 153 -30.09 -11.61 2.28
C SER A 153 -29.08 -10.97 1.31
N ILE A 154 -29.30 -11.17 0.01
CA ILE A 154 -28.45 -10.56 -1.01
C ILE A 154 -28.53 -9.02 -0.98
N ALA A 155 -29.66 -8.46 -0.52
CA ALA A 155 -29.86 -7.03 -0.38
C ALA A 155 -28.99 -6.45 0.75
N GLU A 156 -28.94 -7.09 1.91
CA GLU A 156 -28.11 -6.69 3.05
C GLU A 156 -26.63 -6.80 2.74
N LEU A 157 -26.22 -7.92 2.12
CA LEU A 157 -24.84 -8.08 1.67
C LEU A 157 -24.46 -7.01 0.65
N ALA A 158 -25.33 -6.68 -0.28
CA ALA A 158 -25.06 -5.63 -1.27
C ALA A 158 -24.84 -4.27 -0.61
N VAL A 159 -25.66 -3.90 0.38
CA VAL A 159 -25.47 -2.67 1.16
C VAL A 159 -24.17 -2.71 1.95
N MET A 160 -23.86 -3.82 2.62
CA MET A 160 -22.67 -3.97 3.43
C MET A 160 -21.36 -3.83 2.63
N PHE A 161 -21.35 -4.34 1.39
CA PHE A 161 -20.18 -4.30 0.52
C PHE A 161 -20.21 -3.15 -0.51
N ASP A 162 -21.12 -2.18 -0.35
CA ASP A 162 -21.31 -1.04 -1.27
C ASP A 162 -21.49 -1.50 -2.74
N LEU A 163 -22.40 -2.44 -2.93
CA LEU A 163 -22.74 -3.04 -4.22
C LEU A 163 -24.24 -2.92 -4.48
N THR A 164 -24.64 -3.11 -5.73
CA THR A 164 -26.08 -3.31 -6.03
C THR A 164 -26.43 -4.80 -5.94
N PRO A 165 -27.66 -5.17 -5.51
CA PRO A 165 -28.09 -6.57 -5.44
C PRO A 165 -27.94 -7.32 -6.78
N ASN A 166 -28.24 -6.64 -7.90
CA ASN A 166 -28.08 -7.20 -9.24
C ASN A 166 -26.62 -7.48 -9.60
N TYR A 167 -25.73 -6.54 -9.27
CA TYR A 167 -24.30 -6.72 -9.50
C TYR A 167 -23.75 -7.87 -8.66
N LEU A 168 -24.08 -7.91 -7.36
CA LEU A 168 -23.66 -9.00 -6.47
C LEU A 168 -24.17 -10.37 -6.94
N SER A 169 -25.45 -10.46 -7.38
CA SER A 169 -26.01 -11.68 -7.96
C SER A 169 -25.24 -12.16 -9.19
N SER A 170 -24.93 -11.22 -10.11
CA SER A 170 -24.16 -11.50 -11.33
C SER A 170 -22.75 -11.93 -11.01
N LEU A 171 -22.13 -11.28 -10.03
CA LEU A 171 -20.76 -11.56 -9.57
C LEU A 171 -20.65 -12.98 -8.99
N LEU A 172 -21.56 -13.36 -8.09
CA LEU A 172 -21.61 -14.71 -7.50
C LEU A 172 -21.86 -15.78 -8.58
N LYS A 173 -22.76 -15.48 -9.51
CA LYS A 173 -23.07 -16.38 -10.62
C LYS A 173 -21.87 -16.55 -11.57
N SER A 174 -21.15 -15.47 -11.90
CA SER A 174 -20.00 -15.55 -12.82
C SER A 174 -18.81 -16.30 -12.24
N ARG A 175 -18.59 -16.21 -10.92
CA ARG A 175 -17.43 -16.81 -10.25
C ARG A 175 -17.66 -18.25 -9.79
N LYS A 176 -18.84 -18.56 -9.29
CA LYS A 176 -19.18 -19.88 -8.72
C LYS A 176 -20.20 -20.63 -9.55
N ASN A 177 -20.76 -20.01 -10.58
CA ASN A 177 -21.82 -20.54 -11.41
C ASN A 177 -23.06 -21.03 -10.63
N ILE A 178 -23.29 -20.41 -9.45
CA ILE A 178 -24.35 -20.79 -8.50
C ILE A 178 -25.08 -19.53 -8.07
N LYS A 179 -26.39 -19.62 -7.82
CA LYS A 179 -27.19 -18.56 -7.21
C LYS A 179 -26.84 -18.45 -5.73
N PHE A 180 -26.97 -17.24 -5.15
CA PHE A 180 -26.70 -16.97 -3.74
C PHE A 180 -27.47 -17.93 -2.80
N THR A 181 -28.78 -18.09 -3.04
CA THR A 181 -29.63 -18.98 -2.23
C THR A 181 -29.17 -20.42 -2.24
N ASP A 182 -28.78 -20.91 -3.41
CA ASP A 182 -28.34 -22.30 -3.60
C ASP A 182 -26.97 -22.50 -2.92
N TYR A 183 -26.09 -21.50 -3.01
CA TYR A 183 -24.80 -21.52 -2.34
C TYR A 183 -24.95 -21.54 -0.81
N LEU A 184 -25.78 -20.66 -0.25
CA LEU A 184 -26.02 -20.58 1.20
C LEU A 184 -26.65 -21.87 1.71
N THR A 185 -27.60 -22.43 0.98
CA THR A 185 -28.25 -23.72 1.32
C THR A 185 -27.23 -24.87 1.29
N ALA A 186 -26.42 -24.96 0.24
CA ALA A 186 -25.37 -25.99 0.13
C ALA A 186 -24.32 -25.87 1.25
N LEU A 187 -23.95 -24.63 1.62
CA LEU A 187 -23.04 -24.37 2.72
C LEU A 187 -23.60 -24.84 4.06
N ARG A 188 -24.86 -24.47 4.36
CA ARG A 188 -25.57 -24.88 5.58
C ARG A 188 -25.69 -26.40 5.68
N LEU A 189 -26.08 -27.08 4.58
CA LEU A 189 -26.18 -28.53 4.55
C LEU A 189 -24.82 -29.22 4.76
N ARG A 190 -23.76 -28.67 4.16
CA ARG A 190 -22.42 -29.19 4.37
C ARG A 190 -22.01 -29.07 5.85
N LYS A 191 -22.27 -27.92 6.49
CA LYS A 191 -21.95 -27.68 7.88
C LYS A 191 -22.76 -28.55 8.84
N ALA A 192 -24.07 -28.71 8.57
CA ALA A 192 -24.92 -29.61 9.33
C ALA A 192 -24.42 -31.07 9.24
N LYS A 193 -24.02 -31.52 8.05
CA LYS A 193 -23.43 -32.85 7.85
C LYS A 193 -22.10 -33.02 8.61
N GLU A 194 -21.24 -32.00 8.60
CA GLU A 194 -19.99 -32.00 9.35
C GLU A 194 -20.26 -32.14 10.86
N LEU A 195 -21.22 -31.38 11.40
CA LEU A 195 -21.62 -31.43 12.82
C LEU A 195 -22.21 -32.79 13.20
N LEU A 196 -23.10 -33.37 12.39
CA LEU A 196 -23.67 -34.69 12.62
C LEU A 196 -22.63 -35.80 12.66
N LEU A 197 -21.53 -35.66 11.91
CA LEU A 197 -20.47 -36.68 11.86
C LEU A 197 -19.39 -36.47 12.93
N SER A 198 -19.23 -35.26 13.45
CA SER A 198 -18.13 -34.88 14.34
C SER A 198 -18.59 -34.64 15.80
N THR A 199 -19.90 -34.59 16.05
CA THR A 199 -20.45 -34.30 17.39
C THR A 199 -21.62 -35.24 17.71
N ASP A 200 -21.99 -35.30 19.00
CA ASP A 200 -23.15 -36.06 19.48
C ASP A 200 -24.43 -35.19 19.53
N LEU A 201 -24.47 -34.06 18.82
CA LEU A 201 -25.60 -33.16 18.78
C LEU A 201 -26.78 -33.81 18.04
N SER A 202 -27.96 -33.60 18.57
CA SER A 202 -29.20 -34.04 17.91
C SER A 202 -29.53 -33.14 16.70
N VAL A 203 -30.33 -33.64 15.75
CA VAL A 203 -30.79 -32.88 14.55
C VAL A 203 -31.53 -31.59 14.93
N LYS A 204 -32.09 -31.48 16.14
CA LYS A 204 -32.77 -30.27 16.60
C LYS A 204 -31.80 -29.20 17.13
N GLU A 205 -30.61 -29.60 17.51
CA GLU A 205 -29.58 -28.70 18.04
C GLU A 205 -28.65 -28.16 16.94
N ILE A 206 -28.70 -28.78 15.76
CA ILE A 206 -28.00 -28.37 14.55
C ILE A 206 -28.91 -27.53 13.66
#